data_32e2b7d477a02dc35d7401e60a2a6889
#
_entry.id   32e2b7d477a02dc35d7401e60a2a6889
#
_cell.length_a   1.000
_cell.length_b   1.000
_cell.length_c   1.000
_cell.angle_alpha   90.00
_cell.angle_beta   90.00
_cell.angle_gamma   90.00
#
_symmetry.space_group_name_H-M   'P 1'
#
loop_
_entity.id
_entity.type
_entity.pdbx_description
1 polymer ?
#
loop_
_entity_poly.entity_id
_entity_poly.type
_entity_poly.pdbx_seq_one_letter_code
_entity_poly.pdbx_strand_id
1 'polypeptide(L)'
;FVSDQFVFEIKEERVKVEYDALNKKLKCVSQVASMSERERFDLAFALGSDPRDMSSKEVYILLIGLTLNGIAIARYDMVDTFLQVRVVERVATVYANKAVQYGIVRKEGSVYKIGGRNAGTTIEAVISFILADTEVFENYIKPEVDKIDAQEMHNITSLDLPKEISDLLPITGAVEKRAAKNST
;
A
#
# COMPACT_ATOMS: atom_id res chain seq x y z
N PHE A 1 -20.13 26.86 37.88
CA PHE A 1 -19.57 27.76 36.84
C PHE A 1 -18.28 27.27 36.19
N VAL A 2 -17.74 26.14 36.61
CA VAL A 2 -16.53 25.52 36.01
C VAL A 2 -16.91 24.48 34.91
N SER A 3 -18.18 24.05 34.84
CA SER A 3 -18.59 22.92 34.00
C SER A 3 -18.76 23.28 32.51
N ASP A 4 -19.14 24.52 32.18
CA ASP A 4 -19.51 24.86 30.79
C ASP A 4 -18.26 25.10 29.92
N GLN A 5 -17.21 25.68 30.47
CA GLN A 5 -15.94 25.89 29.76
C GLN A 5 -15.24 24.57 29.41
N PHE A 6 -15.25 23.62 30.36
CA PHE A 6 -14.69 22.27 30.13
C PHE A 6 -15.46 21.49 29.07
N VAL A 7 -16.77 21.65 28.97
CA VAL A 7 -17.60 20.97 27.96
C VAL A 7 -17.34 21.54 26.57
N PHE A 8 -17.06 22.85 26.44
CA PHE A 8 -16.73 23.48 25.16
C PHE A 8 -15.34 23.06 24.67
N GLU A 9 -14.32 23.06 25.52
CA GLU A 9 -12.96 22.60 25.18
C GLU A 9 -12.95 21.15 24.73
N ILE A 10 -13.66 20.25 25.41
CA ILE A 10 -13.78 18.85 25.03
C ILE A 10 -14.49 18.68 23.66
N LYS A 11 -15.47 19.51 23.36
CA LYS A 11 -16.16 19.48 22.06
C LYS A 11 -15.25 19.93 20.91
N GLU A 12 -14.53 21.02 21.10
CA GLU A 12 -13.61 21.54 20.06
C GLU A 12 -12.47 20.57 19.81
N GLU A 13 -11.91 19.97 20.84
CA GLU A 13 -10.86 18.98 20.71
C GLU A 13 -11.34 17.71 20.00
N ARG A 14 -12.56 17.22 20.29
CA ARG A 14 -13.18 16.11 19.57
C ARG A 14 -13.40 16.41 18.08
N VAL A 15 -13.96 17.57 17.78
CA VAL A 15 -14.21 18.00 16.38
C VAL A 15 -12.89 18.09 15.63
N LYS A 16 -11.83 18.60 16.26
CA LYS A 16 -10.50 18.68 15.65
C LYS A 16 -9.94 17.29 15.37
N VAL A 17 -10.01 16.36 16.31
CA VAL A 17 -9.52 14.97 16.14
C VAL A 17 -10.30 14.27 15.02
N GLU A 18 -11.62 14.40 14.97
CA GLU A 18 -12.45 13.83 13.91
C GLU A 18 -12.12 14.43 12.53
N TYR A 19 -11.90 15.73 12.46
CA TYR A 19 -11.53 16.43 11.24
C TYR A 19 -10.13 15.98 10.73
N ASP A 20 -9.14 15.86 11.62
CA ASP A 20 -7.81 15.41 11.27
C ASP A 20 -7.82 13.95 10.79
N ALA A 21 -8.59 13.08 11.43
CA ALA A 21 -8.78 11.69 11.02
C ALA A 21 -9.46 11.59 9.64
N LEU A 22 -10.47 12.41 9.37
CA LEU A 22 -11.13 12.47 8.07
C LEU A 22 -10.17 12.95 6.98
N ASN A 23 -9.40 14.00 7.23
CA ASN A 23 -8.41 14.50 6.27
C ASN A 23 -7.33 13.47 5.97
N LYS A 24 -6.85 12.75 6.98
CA LYS A 24 -5.89 11.65 6.81
C LYS A 24 -6.47 10.55 5.91
N LYS A 25 -7.72 10.17 6.15
CA LYS A 25 -8.42 9.17 5.34
C LYS A 25 -8.59 9.63 3.88
N LEU A 26 -9.03 10.87 3.67
CA LEU A 26 -9.21 11.43 2.32
C LEU A 26 -7.87 11.50 1.56
N LYS A 27 -6.79 11.90 2.23
CA LYS A 27 -5.44 11.90 1.66
C LYS A 27 -5.02 10.50 1.25
N CYS A 28 -5.20 9.49 2.10
CA CYS A 28 -4.88 8.11 1.80
C CYS A 28 -5.68 7.60 0.58
N VAL A 29 -7.00 7.83 0.56
CA VAL A 29 -7.86 7.45 -0.58
C VAL A 29 -7.36 8.09 -1.88
N SER A 30 -7.04 9.39 -1.86
CA SER A 30 -6.51 10.11 -3.03
C SER A 30 -5.18 9.54 -3.50
N GLN A 31 -4.28 9.21 -2.57
CA GLN A 31 -2.97 8.62 -2.90
C GLN A 31 -3.15 7.23 -3.54
N VAL A 32 -3.96 6.36 -2.94
CA VAL A 32 -4.22 5.01 -3.49
C VAL A 32 -4.93 5.10 -4.86
N ALA A 33 -5.84 6.05 -5.03
CA ALA A 33 -6.52 6.27 -6.31
C ALA A 33 -5.57 6.71 -7.42
N SER A 34 -4.55 7.51 -7.10
CA SER A 34 -3.55 7.97 -8.07
C SER A 34 -2.49 6.91 -8.44
N MET A 35 -2.40 5.82 -7.68
CA MET A 35 -1.47 4.73 -7.97
C MET A 35 -1.88 3.94 -9.20
N SER A 36 -0.90 3.47 -9.97
CA SER A 36 -1.11 2.44 -10.98
C SER A 36 -1.63 1.15 -10.35
N GLU A 37 -2.19 0.27 -11.15
CA GLU A 37 -2.64 -1.04 -10.71
C GLU A 37 -1.50 -1.83 -10.05
N ARG A 38 -0.33 -1.86 -10.68
CA ARG A 38 0.86 -2.52 -10.16
C ARG A 38 1.26 -1.97 -8.78
N GLU A 39 1.28 -0.65 -8.61
CA GLU A 39 1.60 -0.04 -7.32
C GLU A 39 0.60 -0.42 -6.23
N ARG A 40 -0.68 -0.52 -6.57
CA ARG A 40 -1.71 -1.01 -5.62
C ARG A 40 -1.49 -2.46 -5.23
N PHE A 41 -1.14 -3.33 -6.18
CA PHE A 41 -0.80 -4.72 -5.90
C PHE A 41 0.44 -4.81 -5.01
N ASP A 42 1.50 -4.08 -5.33
CA ASP A 42 2.72 -4.02 -4.52
C ASP A 42 2.44 -3.54 -3.10
N LEU A 43 1.58 -2.53 -2.95
CA LEU A 43 1.15 -2.03 -1.64
C LEU A 43 0.36 -3.07 -0.87
N ALA A 44 -0.52 -3.84 -1.51
CA ALA A 44 -1.26 -4.92 -0.86
C ALA A 44 -0.32 -6.01 -0.33
N PHE A 45 0.68 -6.41 -1.12
CA PHE A 45 1.74 -7.33 -0.66
C PHE A 45 2.52 -6.75 0.51
N ALA A 46 2.92 -5.47 0.44
CA ALA A 46 3.65 -4.81 1.51
C ALA A 46 2.89 -4.81 2.83
N LEU A 47 1.55 -4.75 2.78
CA LEU A 47 0.67 -4.81 3.95
C LEU A 47 0.30 -6.26 4.36
N GLY A 48 1.01 -7.25 3.82
CA GLY A 48 0.87 -8.66 4.18
C GLY A 48 -0.37 -9.35 3.58
N SER A 49 -1.00 -8.76 2.57
CA SER A 49 -2.09 -9.41 1.82
C SER A 49 -1.54 -10.07 0.56
N ASP A 50 -2.19 -11.15 0.13
CA ASP A 50 -1.92 -11.77 -1.18
C ASP A 50 -3.03 -11.35 -2.15
N PRO A 51 -2.77 -10.43 -3.09
CA PRO A 51 -3.78 -9.92 -4.00
C PRO A 51 -3.95 -10.75 -5.28
N ARG A 52 -3.25 -11.88 -5.46
CA ARG A 52 -3.21 -12.63 -6.73
C ARG A 52 -4.58 -13.09 -7.23
N ASP A 53 -5.46 -13.47 -6.32
CA ASP A 53 -6.83 -13.90 -6.66
C ASP A 53 -7.84 -12.75 -6.60
N MET A 54 -7.37 -11.49 -6.46
CA MET A 54 -8.22 -10.32 -6.34
C MET A 54 -8.23 -9.53 -7.66
N SER A 55 -9.40 -9.03 -8.03
CA SER A 55 -9.50 -8.03 -9.09
C SER A 55 -8.87 -6.70 -8.63
N SER A 56 -8.48 -5.85 -9.59
CA SER A 56 -7.95 -4.51 -9.30
C SER A 56 -8.90 -3.69 -8.41
N LYS A 57 -10.21 -3.85 -8.56
CA LYS A 57 -11.24 -3.22 -7.75
C LYS A 57 -11.24 -3.73 -6.30
N GLU A 58 -11.09 -5.02 -6.09
CA GLU A 58 -11.02 -5.61 -4.75
C GLU A 58 -9.76 -5.18 -4.02
N VAL A 59 -8.61 -5.11 -4.72
CA VAL A 59 -7.36 -4.58 -4.17
C VAL A 59 -7.52 -3.12 -3.76
N TYR A 60 -8.16 -2.29 -4.60
CA TYR A 60 -8.44 -0.91 -4.25
C TYR A 60 -9.28 -0.80 -2.97
N ILE A 61 -10.40 -1.56 -2.90
CA ILE A 61 -11.28 -1.61 -1.73
C ILE A 61 -10.53 -2.07 -0.49
N LEU A 62 -9.67 -3.10 -0.62
CA LEU A 62 -8.83 -3.60 0.46
C LEU A 62 -7.92 -2.50 1.04
N LEU A 63 -7.29 -1.70 0.19
CA LEU A 63 -6.33 -0.67 0.58
C LEU A 63 -6.99 0.55 1.24
N ILE A 64 -8.15 0.98 0.76
CA ILE A 64 -8.86 2.14 1.31
C ILE A 64 -9.71 1.80 2.54
N GLY A 65 -9.82 0.51 2.88
CA GLY A 65 -10.54 0.06 4.07
C GLY A 65 -12.04 0.29 4.01
N LEU A 66 -12.65 0.24 2.80
CA LEU A 66 -14.11 0.20 2.69
C LEU A 66 -14.63 -1.13 3.23
N THR A 67 -15.73 -1.06 3.93
CA THR A 67 -16.37 -2.19 4.58
C THR A 67 -16.87 -3.20 3.55
N LEU A 68 -16.21 -4.34 3.41
CA LEU A 68 -16.79 -5.53 2.80
C LEU A 68 -17.46 -6.33 3.92
N ASN A 69 -18.76 -6.56 3.81
CA ASN A 69 -19.56 -7.36 4.76
C ASN A 69 -19.62 -6.83 6.21
N GLY A 70 -19.65 -5.52 6.41
CA GLY A 70 -19.85 -4.94 7.75
C GLY A 70 -18.60 -4.91 8.66
N ILE A 71 -17.46 -5.40 8.21
CA ILE A 71 -16.20 -5.35 8.95
C ILE A 71 -15.36 -4.19 8.44
N ALA A 72 -15.25 -3.14 9.22
CA ALA A 72 -14.37 -2.01 8.94
C ALA A 72 -12.91 -2.43 9.15
N ILE A 73 -12.20 -2.76 8.09
CA ILE A 73 -10.75 -2.95 8.14
C ILE A 73 -10.13 -1.56 7.94
N ALA A 74 -9.78 -0.91 9.05
CA ALA A 74 -9.11 0.40 9.01
C ALA A 74 -7.66 0.24 8.53
N ARG A 75 -7.46 0.10 7.21
CA ARG A 75 -6.12 -0.05 6.63
C ARG A 75 -5.47 1.27 6.26
N TYR A 76 -6.19 2.38 6.25
CA TYR A 76 -5.63 3.68 5.88
C TYR A 76 -4.47 4.13 6.77
N ASP A 77 -4.46 3.77 8.06
CA ASP A 77 -3.33 4.05 8.95
C ASP A 77 -2.07 3.26 8.57
N MET A 78 -2.25 1.99 8.19
CA MET A 78 -1.15 1.15 7.71
C MET A 78 -0.60 1.66 6.38
N VAL A 79 -1.48 2.05 5.45
CA VAL A 79 -1.10 2.63 4.16
C VAL A 79 -0.34 3.94 4.37
N ASP A 80 -0.88 4.86 5.18
CA ASP A 80 -0.23 6.16 5.45
C ASP A 80 1.14 5.94 6.10
N THR A 81 1.24 5.06 7.09
CA THR A 81 2.51 4.72 7.74
C THR A 81 3.51 4.14 6.74
N PHE A 82 3.09 3.20 5.91
CA PHE A 82 3.96 2.59 4.91
C PHE A 82 4.46 3.60 3.87
N LEU A 83 3.60 4.50 3.42
CA LEU A 83 3.98 5.52 2.44
C LEU A 83 4.98 6.56 2.98
N GLN A 84 5.10 6.69 4.30
CA GLN A 84 6.10 7.56 4.95
C GLN A 84 7.46 6.89 5.14
N VAL A 85 7.55 5.56 4.98
CA VAL A 85 8.81 4.82 5.05
C VAL A 85 9.71 5.17 3.85
N ARG A 86 11.03 5.12 4.04
CA ARG A 86 12.00 5.38 2.96
C ARG A 86 11.79 4.44 1.77
N VAL A 87 12.00 4.94 0.56
CA VAL A 87 11.76 4.20 -0.69
C VAL A 87 12.47 2.83 -0.69
N VAL A 88 13.73 2.78 -0.27
CA VAL A 88 14.52 1.54 -0.22
C VAL A 88 13.90 0.50 0.70
N GLU A 89 13.43 0.92 1.87
CA GLU A 89 12.75 0.05 2.83
C GLU A 89 11.38 -0.42 2.31
N ARG A 90 10.65 0.46 1.62
CA ARG A 90 9.37 0.08 0.97
C ARG A 90 9.60 -0.99 -0.09
N VAL A 91 10.60 -0.82 -0.95
CA VAL A 91 10.96 -1.81 -1.98
C VAL A 91 11.33 -3.14 -1.32
N ALA A 92 12.22 -3.13 -0.33
CA ALA A 92 12.60 -4.34 0.39
C ALA A 92 11.40 -5.04 1.05
N THR A 93 10.46 -4.27 1.61
CA THR A 93 9.23 -4.81 2.22
C THR A 93 8.34 -5.48 1.18
N VAL A 94 8.12 -4.86 0.02
CA VAL A 94 7.34 -5.44 -1.09
C VAL A 94 7.96 -6.76 -1.54
N TYR A 95 9.25 -6.75 -1.85
CA TYR A 95 9.96 -7.94 -2.33
C TYR A 95 10.05 -9.05 -1.29
N ALA A 96 10.23 -8.73 -0.01
CA ALA A 96 10.22 -9.71 1.08
C ALA A 96 8.88 -10.43 1.18
N ASN A 97 7.77 -9.67 1.20
CA ASN A 97 6.44 -10.26 1.27
C ASN A 97 6.10 -11.08 0.02
N LYS A 98 6.40 -10.57 -1.17
CA LYS A 98 6.24 -11.31 -2.43
C LYS A 98 7.06 -12.60 -2.42
N ALA A 99 8.33 -12.52 -2.05
CA ALA A 99 9.22 -13.69 -2.02
C ALA A 99 8.73 -14.78 -1.07
N VAL A 100 8.12 -14.41 0.05
CA VAL A 100 7.47 -15.35 0.98
C VAL A 100 6.21 -15.93 0.36
N GLN A 101 5.32 -15.11 -0.20
CA GLN A 101 4.06 -15.56 -0.82
C GLN A 101 4.30 -16.42 -2.07
N TYR A 102 5.34 -16.14 -2.84
CA TYR A 102 5.73 -16.91 -4.03
C TYR A 102 6.54 -18.16 -3.69
N GLY A 103 6.88 -18.38 -2.40
CA GLY A 103 7.65 -19.54 -1.96
C GLY A 103 9.14 -19.51 -2.32
N ILE A 104 9.67 -18.36 -2.76
CA ILE A 104 11.10 -18.12 -2.99
C ILE A 104 11.84 -18.12 -1.65
N VAL A 105 11.28 -17.39 -0.68
CA VAL A 105 11.70 -17.46 0.73
C VAL A 105 10.83 -18.49 1.43
N ARG A 106 11.46 -19.56 1.90
CA ARG A 106 10.76 -20.68 2.52
C ARG A 106 10.88 -20.62 4.04
N LYS A 107 9.80 -20.97 4.72
CA LYS A 107 9.80 -21.13 6.17
C LYS A 107 10.04 -22.59 6.53
N GLU A 108 11.19 -22.87 7.14
CA GLU A 108 11.53 -24.19 7.66
C GLU A 108 11.49 -24.15 9.20
N GLY A 109 10.46 -24.78 9.77
CA GLY A 109 10.15 -24.65 11.19
C GLY A 109 9.78 -23.20 11.54
N SER A 110 10.56 -22.56 12.40
CA SER A 110 10.38 -21.14 12.79
C SER A 110 11.25 -20.17 12.00
N VAL A 111 12.10 -20.64 11.08
CA VAL A 111 13.12 -19.80 10.43
C VAL A 111 12.81 -19.63 8.94
N TYR A 112 12.91 -18.41 8.44
CA TYR A 112 12.90 -18.11 7.02
C TYR A 112 14.28 -18.36 6.39
N LYS A 113 14.29 -18.99 5.22
CA LYS A 113 15.51 -19.30 4.46
C LYS A 113 15.46 -18.71 3.07
N ILE A 114 16.60 -18.15 2.66
CA ILE A 114 16.84 -17.58 1.33
C ILE A 114 18.08 -18.26 0.75
N GLY A 115 17.93 -19.05 -0.33
CA GLY A 115 19.06 -19.75 -0.94
C GLY A 115 19.84 -20.64 0.05
N GLY A 116 19.15 -21.23 1.04
CA GLY A 116 19.77 -22.05 2.10
C GLY A 116 20.34 -21.25 3.28
N ARG A 117 20.38 -19.92 3.22
CA ARG A 117 20.83 -19.04 4.33
C ARG A 117 19.67 -18.71 5.26
N ASN A 118 19.96 -18.61 6.56
CA ASN A 118 18.96 -18.18 7.54
C ASN A 118 18.73 -16.66 7.46
N ALA A 119 17.49 -16.25 7.21
CA ALA A 119 17.10 -14.84 7.14
C ALA A 119 16.34 -14.36 8.40
N GLY A 120 16.18 -15.22 9.41
CA GLY A 120 15.53 -14.90 10.67
C GLY A 120 14.16 -15.56 10.86
N THR A 121 13.46 -15.19 11.91
CA THR A 121 12.20 -15.84 12.33
C THR A 121 10.96 -15.01 12.00
N THR A 122 11.12 -13.75 11.62
CA THR A 122 10.04 -12.81 11.31
C THR A 122 10.23 -12.21 9.93
N ILE A 123 9.16 -11.62 9.37
CA ILE A 123 9.23 -10.94 8.08
C ILE A 123 10.14 -9.69 8.14
N GLU A 124 10.18 -9.00 9.27
CA GLU A 124 11.07 -7.86 9.49
C GLU A 124 12.55 -8.29 9.46
N ALA A 125 12.87 -9.50 9.94
CA ALA A 125 14.21 -10.06 9.82
C ALA A 125 14.56 -10.37 8.36
N VAL A 126 13.60 -10.87 7.57
CA VAL A 126 13.79 -11.07 6.12
C VAL A 126 14.02 -9.73 5.41
N ILE A 127 13.25 -8.70 5.73
CA ILE A 127 13.44 -7.34 5.19
C ILE A 127 14.83 -6.82 5.54
N SER A 128 15.23 -6.94 6.79
CA SER A 128 16.57 -6.52 7.26
C SER A 128 17.69 -7.29 6.55
N PHE A 129 17.50 -8.58 6.31
CA PHE A 129 18.44 -9.42 5.57
C PHE A 129 18.60 -8.94 4.11
N ILE A 130 17.47 -8.65 3.42
CA ILE A 130 17.47 -8.11 2.06
C ILE A 130 18.18 -6.75 1.98
N LEU A 131 17.97 -5.89 2.96
CA LEU A 131 18.62 -4.58 3.03
C LEU A 131 20.11 -4.67 3.30
N ALA A 132 20.57 -5.70 4.03
CA ALA A 132 21.95 -5.91 4.38
C ALA A 132 22.75 -6.63 3.28
N ASP A 133 22.11 -7.52 2.51
CA ASP A 133 22.74 -8.34 1.47
C ASP A 133 22.17 -8.01 0.09
N THR A 134 22.66 -6.91 -0.50
CA THR A 134 22.24 -6.43 -1.82
C THR A 134 22.50 -7.47 -2.92
N GLU A 135 23.54 -8.31 -2.77
CA GLU A 135 23.87 -9.34 -3.75
C GLU A 135 22.77 -10.41 -3.79
N VAL A 136 22.32 -10.88 -2.64
CA VAL A 136 21.19 -11.83 -2.56
C VAL A 136 19.90 -11.19 -3.10
N PHE A 137 19.69 -9.92 -2.83
CA PHE A 137 18.52 -9.22 -3.35
C PHE A 137 18.51 -9.15 -4.88
N GLU A 138 19.58 -8.62 -5.48
CA GLU A 138 19.65 -8.36 -6.93
C GLU A 138 19.80 -9.64 -7.75
N ASN A 139 20.49 -10.66 -7.24
CA ASN A 139 20.81 -11.85 -8.02
C ASN A 139 19.88 -13.05 -7.74
N TYR A 140 19.15 -13.05 -6.62
CA TYR A 140 18.34 -14.20 -6.24
C TYR A 140 16.86 -13.86 -6.04
N ILE A 141 16.55 -12.82 -5.25
CA ILE A 141 15.15 -12.53 -4.91
C ILE A 141 14.45 -11.78 -6.03
N LYS A 142 15.02 -10.65 -6.43
CA LYS A 142 14.40 -9.74 -7.40
C LYS A 142 14.11 -10.41 -8.75
N PRO A 143 15.04 -11.16 -9.39
CA PRO A 143 14.76 -11.78 -10.67
C PRO A 143 13.63 -12.82 -10.61
N GLU A 144 13.56 -13.59 -9.53
CA GLU A 144 12.52 -14.62 -9.39
C GLU A 144 11.15 -13.99 -9.09
N VAL A 145 11.11 -12.94 -8.27
CA VAL A 145 9.87 -12.17 -8.01
C VAL A 145 9.40 -11.51 -9.30
N ASP A 146 10.27 -10.79 -10.01
CA ASP A 146 9.92 -10.07 -11.25
C ASP A 146 9.44 -11.03 -12.34
N LYS A 147 9.98 -12.24 -12.41
CA LYS A 147 9.55 -13.28 -13.33
C LYS A 147 8.13 -13.77 -13.03
N ILE A 148 7.81 -14.00 -11.76
CA ILE A 148 6.46 -14.40 -11.34
C ILE A 148 5.48 -13.26 -11.57
N ASP A 149 5.84 -12.03 -11.17
CA ASP A 149 5.04 -10.83 -11.41
C ASP A 149 4.69 -10.66 -12.89
N ALA A 150 5.66 -10.87 -13.80
CA ALA A 150 5.42 -10.75 -15.24
C ALA A 150 4.42 -11.81 -15.74
N GLN A 151 4.38 -13.00 -15.14
CA GLN A 151 3.43 -14.05 -15.48
C GLN A 151 2.02 -13.75 -14.93
N GLU A 152 1.92 -13.29 -13.69
CA GLU A 152 0.66 -12.97 -13.03
C GLU A 152 -0.02 -11.74 -13.62
N MET A 153 0.75 -10.69 -13.94
CA MET A 153 0.21 -9.46 -14.53
C MET A 153 -0.41 -9.67 -15.93
N HIS A 154 -0.01 -10.73 -16.65
CA HIS A 154 -0.68 -11.11 -17.90
C HIS A 154 -2.11 -11.64 -17.68
N ASN A 155 -2.43 -12.11 -16.49
CA ASN A 155 -3.73 -12.65 -16.12
C ASN A 155 -4.67 -11.58 -15.52
N ILE A 156 -4.13 -10.41 -15.13
CA ILE A 156 -4.93 -9.30 -14.63
C ILE A 156 -5.45 -8.52 -15.83
N THR A 157 -6.58 -8.93 -16.36
CA THR A 157 -7.33 -8.14 -17.33
C THR A 157 -7.75 -6.84 -16.66
N SER A 158 -7.39 -5.71 -17.26
CA SER A 158 -7.78 -4.36 -16.84
C SER A 158 -9.30 -4.29 -16.66
N LEU A 159 -9.77 -4.40 -15.43
CA LEU A 159 -11.15 -4.08 -15.09
C LEU A 159 -11.21 -2.57 -14.90
N ASP A 160 -11.92 -1.90 -15.82
CA ASP A 160 -12.18 -0.49 -15.73
C ASP A 160 -12.70 -0.10 -14.34
N LEU A 161 -12.13 0.95 -13.77
CA LEU A 161 -12.69 1.57 -12.57
C LEU A 161 -14.16 1.90 -12.82
N PRO A 162 -15.06 1.65 -11.86
CA PRO A 162 -16.46 2.05 -12.01
C PRO A 162 -16.53 3.53 -12.37
N LYS A 163 -17.37 3.88 -13.35
CA LYS A 163 -17.56 5.29 -13.77
C LYS A 163 -17.82 6.22 -12.60
N GLU A 164 -18.56 5.74 -11.60
CA GLU A 164 -18.88 6.49 -10.39
C GLU A 164 -17.65 6.89 -9.56
N ILE A 165 -16.54 6.17 -9.67
CA ILE A 165 -15.28 6.53 -8.98
C ILE A 165 -14.44 7.43 -9.86
N SER A 166 -14.45 7.24 -11.19
CA SER A 166 -13.74 8.13 -12.11
C SER A 166 -14.31 9.55 -12.11
N ASP A 167 -15.62 9.68 -11.88
CA ASP A 167 -16.31 10.98 -11.82
C ASP A 167 -16.06 11.74 -10.49
N LEU A 168 -15.61 11.03 -9.44
CA LEU A 168 -15.23 11.61 -8.14
C LEU A 168 -13.76 12.03 -8.07
N LEU A 169 -12.93 11.60 -9.03
CA LEU A 169 -11.53 11.99 -9.06
C LEU A 169 -11.41 13.37 -9.73
N PRO A 170 -10.73 14.35 -9.09
CA PRO A 170 -10.49 15.62 -9.74
C PRO A 170 -9.68 15.36 -11.02
N ILE A 171 -10.22 15.83 -12.14
CA ILE A 171 -9.63 15.70 -13.47
C ILE A 171 -8.25 16.36 -13.42
N THR A 172 -7.19 15.56 -13.28
CA THR A 172 -5.80 16.01 -13.31
C THR A 172 -5.37 16.56 -14.69
N GLY A 173 -6.27 16.57 -15.68
CA GLY A 173 -6.03 17.11 -17.02
C GLY A 173 -6.22 18.62 -17.20
N ALA A 174 -6.63 19.36 -16.13
CA ALA A 174 -6.93 20.80 -16.28
C ALA A 174 -5.74 21.74 -15.98
N VAL A 175 -4.62 21.22 -15.45
CA VAL A 175 -3.48 22.06 -15.06
C VAL A 175 -2.53 22.35 -16.22
N GLU A 176 -2.41 21.46 -17.20
CA GLU A 176 -1.49 21.67 -18.33
C GLU A 176 -1.97 22.66 -19.39
N LYS A 177 -3.28 22.92 -19.49
CA LYS A 177 -3.81 23.86 -20.51
C LYS A 177 -3.79 25.32 -20.09
N ARG A 178 -3.51 25.65 -18.82
CA ARG A 178 -3.40 27.06 -18.36
C ARG A 178 -2.00 27.66 -18.49
N ALA A 179 -0.95 26.84 -18.52
CA ALA A 179 0.42 27.32 -18.68
C ALA A 179 0.76 27.76 -20.11
N ALA A 180 0.06 27.25 -21.11
CA ALA A 180 0.33 27.57 -22.53
C ALA A 180 -0.38 28.81 -23.06
N LYS A 181 -1.23 29.50 -22.27
CA LYS A 181 -2.00 30.69 -22.73
C LYS A 181 -1.48 32.02 -22.20
N ASN A 182 -0.44 32.02 -21.35
CA ASN A 182 0.15 33.26 -20.80
C ASN A 182 1.56 33.56 -21.34
N SER A 183 1.92 33.00 -22.50
CA SER A 183 3.17 33.34 -23.21
C SER A 183 2.83 33.75 -24.65
N THR A 184 2.12 34.86 -24.77
CA THR A 184 2.06 35.64 -26.03
C THR A 184 1.83 37.10 -25.67
#